data_db69ea4ef2673d91b809cc04c13ef492
#
_entry.id   db69ea4ef2673d91b809cc04c13ef492
#
_cell.length_a   1.000
_cell.length_b   1.000
_cell.length_c   1.000
_cell.angle_alpha   90.00
_cell.angle_beta   90.00
_cell.angle_gamma   90.00
#
_symmetry.space_group_name_H-M   'P 1'
#
loop_
_entity.id
_entity.type
_entity.pdbx_description
1 polymer ?
#
loop_
_entity_poly.entity_id
_entity_poly.type
_entity_poly.pdbx_seq_one_letter_code
_entity_poly.pdbx_strand_id
1 'polypeptide(L)'
;MNTIPHLPVLLEETISRLMTNPDGIYLDGTVGFGGHAEALIKKLSKHGQLIGIDLDPYALEYTKKRLSRHQRSYSLHNGNYREYPLLLQSLDVDKLTGIIFDLGSSSSQFNTGYRGFSFQTDAPLDMRFNQGSGMTAAEFLQNAGKEQISEVIEVYGEERYHRVARPQSGGGGRRGQP
;
A
#
# COMPACT_ATOMS: atom_id res chain seq x y z
N MET A 1 14.24 9.68 -14.03
CA MET A 1 14.80 8.32 -14.04
C MET A 1 13.63 7.37 -13.90
N ASN A 2 13.37 6.52 -14.91
CA ASN A 2 12.35 5.47 -14.81
C ASN A 2 12.86 4.39 -13.85
N THR A 3 12.51 4.50 -12.58
CA THR A 3 12.70 3.40 -11.65
C THR A 3 11.82 2.24 -12.10
N ILE A 4 12.45 1.12 -12.38
CA ILE A 4 11.78 -0.13 -12.73
C ILE A 4 10.75 -0.42 -11.62
N PRO A 5 9.46 -0.65 -11.95
CA PRO A 5 8.48 -1.00 -10.94
C PRO A 5 8.95 -2.24 -10.18
N HIS A 6 8.84 -2.20 -8.87
CA HIS A 6 9.13 -3.33 -7.99
C HIS A 6 8.44 -4.59 -8.53
N LEU A 7 9.22 -5.66 -8.71
CA LEU A 7 8.66 -6.97 -9.03
C LEU A 7 8.08 -7.55 -7.72
N PRO A 8 6.79 -7.88 -7.67
CA PRO A 8 6.20 -8.45 -6.47
C PRO A 8 6.90 -9.75 -6.05
N VAL A 9 7.01 -9.97 -4.75
CA VAL A 9 7.56 -11.22 -4.21
C VAL A 9 6.64 -12.39 -4.57
N LEU A 10 7.21 -13.52 -4.98
CA LEU A 10 6.47 -14.75 -5.34
C LEU A 10 5.34 -14.55 -6.39
N LEU A 11 5.56 -13.62 -7.33
CA LEU A 11 4.53 -13.24 -8.32
C LEU A 11 3.94 -14.45 -9.06
N GLU A 12 4.79 -15.27 -9.67
CA GLU A 12 4.34 -16.40 -10.49
C GLU A 12 3.64 -17.48 -9.65
N GLU A 13 4.17 -17.78 -8.48
CA GLU A 13 3.61 -18.76 -7.55
C GLU A 13 2.23 -18.30 -7.05
N THR A 14 2.12 -17.03 -6.68
CA THR A 14 0.86 -16.43 -6.21
C THR A 14 -0.19 -16.49 -7.31
N ILE A 15 0.14 -16.01 -8.51
CA ILE A 15 -0.81 -15.96 -9.62
C ILE A 15 -1.19 -17.36 -10.11
N SER A 16 -0.25 -18.31 -10.11
CA SER A 16 -0.55 -19.68 -10.55
C SER A 16 -1.54 -20.40 -9.63
N ARG A 17 -1.47 -20.11 -8.32
CA ARG A 17 -2.39 -20.68 -7.32
C ARG A 17 -3.72 -19.95 -7.25
N LEU A 18 -3.71 -18.63 -7.43
CA LEU A 18 -4.89 -17.79 -7.34
C LEU A 18 -5.80 -17.95 -8.58
N MET A 19 -5.21 -18.02 -9.77
CA MET A 19 -5.92 -18.07 -11.04
C MET A 19 -6.52 -19.47 -11.31
N THR A 20 -7.72 -19.69 -10.79
CA THR A 20 -8.46 -20.96 -10.92
C THR A 20 -9.50 -20.94 -12.04
N ASN A 21 -10.00 -19.77 -12.41
CA ASN A 21 -10.99 -19.58 -13.47
C ASN A 21 -10.74 -18.28 -14.23
N PRO A 22 -10.37 -18.31 -15.53
CA PRO A 22 -10.16 -17.11 -16.33
C PRO A 22 -11.38 -16.19 -16.49
N ASP A 23 -12.59 -16.72 -16.34
CA ASP A 23 -13.85 -15.96 -16.39
C ASP A 23 -14.28 -15.43 -15.02
N GLY A 24 -13.48 -15.66 -13.98
CA GLY A 24 -13.80 -15.31 -12.60
C GLY A 24 -13.61 -13.83 -12.27
N ILE A 25 -14.12 -13.45 -11.09
CA ILE A 25 -13.94 -12.12 -10.49
C ILE A 25 -12.88 -12.23 -9.40
N TYR A 26 -11.85 -11.40 -9.50
CA TYR A 26 -10.72 -11.38 -8.59
C TYR A 26 -10.59 -10.01 -7.90
N LEU A 27 -10.28 -10.03 -6.62
CA LEU A 27 -9.98 -8.84 -5.84
C LEU A 27 -8.48 -8.80 -5.50
N ASP A 28 -7.83 -7.69 -5.85
CA ASP A 28 -6.53 -7.30 -5.32
C ASP A 28 -6.74 -6.15 -4.33
N GLY A 29 -6.69 -6.45 -3.03
CA GLY A 29 -6.97 -5.48 -1.96
C GLY A 29 -5.80 -4.56 -1.62
N THR A 30 -4.64 -4.77 -2.25
CA THR A 30 -3.39 -4.02 -2.07
C THR A 30 -2.71 -3.82 -3.42
N VAL A 31 -3.46 -3.27 -4.37
CA VAL A 31 -3.06 -3.28 -5.78
C VAL A 31 -1.73 -2.57 -6.05
N GLY A 32 -1.37 -1.59 -5.23
CA GLY A 32 -0.11 -0.85 -5.33
C GLY A 32 0.17 -0.35 -6.74
N PHE A 33 1.37 -0.60 -7.24
CA PHE A 33 1.79 -0.26 -8.60
C PHE A 33 1.39 -1.32 -9.66
N GLY A 34 0.49 -2.22 -9.31
CA GLY A 34 -0.19 -3.11 -10.23
C GLY A 34 0.63 -4.32 -10.70
N GLY A 35 1.61 -4.78 -9.93
CA GLY A 35 2.41 -5.95 -10.30
C GLY A 35 1.59 -7.23 -10.37
N HIS A 36 0.92 -7.60 -9.28
CA HIS A 36 0.00 -8.73 -9.23
C HIS A 36 -1.21 -8.51 -10.14
N ALA A 37 -1.80 -7.30 -10.10
CA ALA A 37 -2.94 -6.93 -10.92
C ALA A 37 -2.68 -7.13 -12.42
N GLU A 38 -1.50 -6.72 -12.93
CA GLU A 38 -1.15 -6.93 -14.34
C GLU A 38 -0.95 -8.40 -14.69
N ALA A 39 -0.34 -9.18 -13.80
CA ALA A 39 -0.16 -10.61 -14.01
C ALA A 39 -1.50 -11.38 -14.01
N LEU A 40 -2.45 -10.99 -13.13
CA LEU A 40 -3.81 -11.50 -13.12
C LEU A 40 -4.54 -11.15 -14.41
N ILE A 41 -4.55 -9.88 -14.81
CA ILE A 41 -5.32 -9.41 -15.96
C ILE A 41 -4.87 -10.03 -17.28
N LYS A 42 -3.59 -10.40 -17.40
CA LYS A 42 -3.06 -11.13 -18.56
C LYS A 42 -3.63 -12.55 -18.69
N LYS A 43 -4.04 -13.15 -17.57
CA LYS A 43 -4.62 -14.51 -17.52
C LYS A 43 -6.13 -14.51 -17.57
N LEU A 44 -6.79 -13.39 -17.31
CA LEU A 44 -8.24 -13.26 -17.43
C LEU A 44 -8.70 -13.37 -18.90
N SER A 45 -9.85 -13.98 -19.10
CA SER A 45 -10.57 -13.95 -20.37
C SER A 45 -11.28 -12.59 -20.55
N LYS A 46 -12.02 -12.45 -21.64
CA LYS A 46 -12.88 -11.28 -21.87
C LYS A 46 -14.07 -11.17 -20.90
N HIS A 47 -14.41 -12.26 -20.22
CA HIS A 47 -15.52 -12.35 -19.25
C HIS A 47 -15.04 -12.20 -17.80
N GLY A 48 -13.76 -12.39 -17.55
CA GLY A 48 -13.18 -12.21 -16.21
C GLY A 48 -13.02 -10.74 -15.84
N GLN A 49 -13.00 -10.46 -14.53
CA GLN A 49 -12.92 -9.11 -13.98
C GLN A 49 -11.89 -9.04 -12.86
N LEU A 50 -11.15 -7.92 -12.82
CA LEU A 50 -10.28 -7.55 -11.71
C LEU A 50 -10.85 -6.33 -10.99
N ILE A 51 -10.94 -6.43 -9.67
CA ILE A 51 -11.25 -5.31 -8.77
C ILE A 51 -9.99 -5.00 -7.97
N GLY A 52 -9.49 -3.78 -8.04
CA GLY A 52 -8.29 -3.35 -7.31
C GLY A 52 -8.61 -2.29 -6.27
N ILE A 53 -8.05 -2.41 -5.08
CA ILE A 53 -8.15 -1.41 -4.01
C ILE A 53 -6.76 -1.00 -3.56
N ASP A 54 -6.56 0.29 -3.32
CA ASP A 54 -5.37 0.81 -2.63
C ASP A 54 -5.68 2.10 -1.89
N LEU A 55 -4.99 2.32 -0.77
CA LEU A 55 -5.04 3.58 -0.02
C LEU A 55 -4.31 4.72 -0.74
N ASP A 56 -3.32 4.40 -1.57
CA ASP A 56 -2.47 5.36 -2.24
C ASP A 56 -3.04 5.76 -3.62
N PRO A 57 -3.62 6.95 -3.78
CA PRO A 57 -4.17 7.40 -5.05
C PRO A 57 -3.11 7.53 -6.14
N TYR A 58 -1.85 7.79 -5.78
CA TYR A 58 -0.74 7.85 -6.73
C TYR A 58 -0.43 6.46 -7.31
N ALA A 59 -0.43 5.44 -6.47
CA ALA A 59 -0.26 4.05 -6.91
C ALA A 59 -1.40 3.60 -7.85
N LEU A 60 -2.65 3.98 -7.53
CA LEU A 60 -3.80 3.68 -8.37
C LEU A 60 -3.73 4.33 -9.76
N GLU A 61 -3.31 5.60 -9.83
CA GLU A 61 -3.14 6.30 -11.10
C GLU A 61 -2.06 5.64 -11.97
N TYR A 62 -0.95 5.22 -11.34
CA TYR A 62 0.09 4.46 -12.03
C TYR A 62 -0.45 3.12 -12.56
N THR A 63 -1.16 2.38 -11.70
CA THR A 63 -1.74 1.08 -12.05
C THR A 63 -2.77 1.21 -13.16
N LYS A 64 -3.60 2.24 -13.13
CA LYS A 64 -4.54 2.54 -14.22
C LYS A 64 -3.83 2.67 -15.57
N LYS A 65 -2.73 3.43 -15.64
CA LYS A 65 -1.91 3.57 -16.86
C LYS A 65 -1.29 2.24 -17.28
N ARG A 66 -0.87 1.43 -16.32
CA ARG A 66 -0.29 0.11 -16.57
C ARG A 66 -1.31 -0.86 -17.15
N LEU A 67 -2.50 -0.94 -16.54
CA LEU A 67 -3.55 -1.86 -16.94
C LEU A 67 -4.30 -1.44 -18.20
N SER A 68 -4.33 -0.15 -18.56
CA SER A 68 -5.00 0.36 -19.77
C SER A 68 -4.48 -0.24 -21.08
N ARG A 69 -3.31 -0.87 -21.05
CA ARG A 69 -2.71 -1.58 -22.20
C ARG A 69 -3.40 -2.91 -22.49
N HIS A 70 -4.18 -3.41 -21.52
CA HIS A 70 -4.87 -4.70 -21.61
C HIS A 70 -6.36 -4.46 -21.84
N GLN A 71 -6.90 -5.06 -22.91
CA GLN A 71 -8.33 -4.99 -23.24
C GLN A 71 -9.12 -5.99 -22.39
N ARG A 72 -9.18 -5.75 -21.06
CA ARG A 72 -9.83 -6.60 -20.06
C ARG A 72 -10.63 -5.73 -19.10
N SER A 73 -11.62 -6.36 -18.45
CA SER A 73 -12.45 -5.68 -17.45
C SER A 73 -11.68 -5.50 -16.14
N TYR A 74 -11.56 -4.27 -15.68
CA TYR A 74 -11.04 -3.96 -14.35
C TYR A 74 -11.66 -2.69 -13.79
N SER A 75 -11.70 -2.59 -12.47
CA SER A 75 -12.03 -1.36 -11.75
C SER A 75 -11.01 -1.13 -10.64
N LEU A 76 -10.67 0.15 -10.38
CA LEU A 76 -9.71 0.56 -9.35
C LEU A 76 -10.39 1.54 -8.40
N HIS A 77 -10.26 1.30 -7.10
CA HIS A 77 -10.94 2.02 -6.05
C HIS A 77 -9.96 2.52 -5.01
N ASN A 78 -10.01 3.82 -4.69
CA ASN A 78 -9.25 4.38 -3.59
C ASN A 78 -10.00 4.14 -2.28
N GLY A 79 -9.39 3.38 -1.36
CA GLY A 79 -10.02 3.03 -0.09
C GLY A 79 -9.21 2.03 0.71
N ASN A 80 -9.71 1.76 1.91
CA ASN A 80 -9.13 0.74 2.77
C ASN A 80 -9.65 -0.64 2.35
N TYR A 81 -8.75 -1.61 2.18
CA TYR A 81 -9.14 -2.99 1.88
C TYR A 81 -10.13 -3.59 2.89
N ARG A 82 -10.17 -3.10 4.14
CA ARG A 82 -11.16 -3.52 5.15
C ARG A 82 -12.60 -3.28 4.71
N GLU A 83 -12.80 -2.33 3.81
CA GLU A 83 -14.11 -1.91 3.30
C GLU A 83 -14.52 -2.69 2.04
N TYR A 84 -13.71 -3.69 1.61
CA TYR A 84 -14.01 -4.45 0.40
C TYR A 84 -15.42 -5.06 0.38
N PRO A 85 -16.02 -5.52 1.50
CA PRO A 85 -17.37 -6.07 1.43
C PRO A 85 -18.43 -5.03 1.01
N LEU A 86 -18.29 -3.78 1.49
CA LEU A 86 -19.17 -2.67 1.10
C LEU A 86 -18.96 -2.30 -0.37
N LEU A 87 -17.71 -2.33 -0.82
CA LEU A 87 -17.38 -2.10 -2.22
C LEU A 87 -18.03 -3.18 -3.12
N LEU A 88 -17.89 -4.46 -2.78
CA LEU A 88 -18.49 -5.55 -3.56
C LEU A 88 -20.00 -5.41 -3.64
N GLN A 89 -20.66 -5.06 -2.53
CA GLN A 89 -22.09 -4.76 -2.50
C GLN A 89 -22.45 -3.61 -3.46
N SER A 90 -21.67 -2.54 -3.48
CA SER A 90 -21.89 -1.40 -4.37
C SER A 90 -21.68 -1.71 -5.86
N LEU A 91 -20.90 -2.75 -6.16
CA LEU A 91 -20.61 -3.23 -7.51
C LEU A 91 -21.55 -4.38 -7.93
N ASP A 92 -22.50 -4.77 -7.10
CA ASP A 92 -23.40 -5.93 -7.33
C ASP A 92 -22.63 -7.24 -7.54
N VAL A 93 -21.56 -7.44 -6.75
CA VAL A 93 -20.69 -8.62 -6.79
C VAL A 93 -20.92 -9.48 -5.56
N ASP A 94 -21.65 -10.57 -5.73
CA ASP A 94 -21.97 -11.50 -4.64
C ASP A 94 -20.84 -12.47 -4.30
N LYS A 95 -19.99 -12.80 -5.28
CA LYS A 95 -18.99 -13.85 -5.12
C LYS A 95 -17.70 -13.52 -5.86
N LEU A 96 -16.59 -13.65 -5.15
CA LEU A 96 -15.24 -13.60 -5.73
C LEU A 96 -14.72 -15.00 -6.02
N THR A 97 -13.95 -15.13 -7.09
CA THR A 97 -13.22 -16.35 -7.45
C THR A 97 -11.92 -16.45 -6.65
N GLY A 98 -11.30 -15.31 -6.37
CA GLY A 98 -10.10 -15.25 -5.56
C GLY A 98 -9.81 -13.85 -5.04
N ILE A 99 -9.03 -13.79 -3.95
CA ILE A 99 -8.62 -12.56 -3.28
C ILE A 99 -7.12 -12.62 -3.02
N ILE A 100 -6.45 -11.50 -3.23
CA ILE A 100 -5.05 -11.31 -2.83
C ILE A 100 -4.91 -10.09 -1.92
N PHE A 101 -4.11 -10.25 -0.86
CA PHE A 101 -3.60 -9.18 -0.03
C PHE A 101 -2.09 -9.34 0.09
N ASP A 102 -1.32 -8.43 -0.51
CA ASP A 102 0.14 -8.32 -0.35
C ASP A 102 0.41 -7.17 0.62
N LEU A 103 0.36 -7.51 1.93
CA LEU A 103 0.42 -6.52 2.99
C LEU A 103 1.85 -6.02 3.20
N GLY A 104 2.02 -4.72 3.13
CA GLY A 104 3.30 -4.06 3.34
C GLY A 104 3.40 -2.72 2.62
N SER A 105 4.51 -2.03 2.84
CA SER A 105 4.84 -0.81 2.12
C SER A 105 5.57 -1.16 0.81
N SER A 106 5.26 -0.44 -0.26
CA SER A 106 5.95 -0.65 -1.54
C SER A 106 7.34 0.00 -1.55
N SER A 107 8.29 -0.58 -2.29
CA SER A 107 9.62 0.01 -2.50
C SER A 107 9.54 1.41 -3.09
N SER A 108 8.50 1.73 -3.86
CA SER A 108 8.28 3.07 -4.42
C SER A 108 7.96 4.10 -3.34
N GLN A 109 7.27 3.72 -2.27
CA GLN A 109 6.98 4.59 -1.13
C GLN A 109 8.25 4.93 -0.36
N PHE A 110 9.18 3.97 -0.20
CA PHE A 110 10.50 4.23 0.39
C PHE A 110 11.38 5.10 -0.50
N ASN A 111 11.33 4.92 -1.80
CA ASN A 111 12.17 5.66 -2.75
C ASN A 111 11.64 7.06 -3.07
N THR A 112 10.41 7.38 -2.66
CA THR A 112 9.81 8.70 -2.86
C THR A 112 10.12 9.57 -1.64
N GLY A 113 11.22 10.31 -1.73
CA GLY A 113 11.84 11.01 -0.59
C GLY A 113 10.92 11.91 0.23
N TYR A 114 9.92 12.56 -0.37
CA TYR A 114 9.01 13.46 0.34
C TYR A 114 7.93 12.76 1.18
N ARG A 115 7.82 11.42 1.12
CA ARG A 115 6.80 10.65 1.85
C ARG A 115 7.20 10.27 3.28
N GLY A 116 8.45 10.45 3.64
CA GLY A 116 8.95 10.21 5.01
C GLY A 116 9.09 8.74 5.42
N PHE A 117 9.03 7.80 4.50
CA PHE A 117 9.21 6.37 4.79
C PHE A 117 10.67 5.93 4.89
N SER A 118 11.63 6.74 4.41
CA SER A 118 13.06 6.42 4.39
C SER A 118 13.87 7.38 5.22
N PHE A 119 14.77 6.87 6.03
CA PHE A 119 15.77 7.65 6.76
C PHE A 119 16.98 8.07 5.89
N GLN A 120 17.06 7.56 4.66
CA GLN A 120 18.15 7.90 3.71
C GLN A 120 17.95 9.27 3.05
N THR A 121 16.74 9.82 3.10
CA THR A 121 16.39 11.09 2.48
C THR A 121 15.82 12.01 3.54
N ASP A 122 16.30 13.26 3.60
CA ASP A 122 15.72 14.28 4.46
C ASP A 122 14.35 14.70 3.92
N ALA A 123 13.31 14.45 4.69
CA ALA A 123 11.93 14.66 4.30
C ALA A 123 11.04 14.93 5.52
N PRO A 124 9.86 15.56 5.34
CA PRO A 124 8.85 15.62 6.40
C PRO A 124 8.47 14.21 6.87
N LEU A 125 8.29 14.01 8.16
CA LEU A 125 7.86 12.74 8.73
C LEU A 125 6.34 12.55 8.55
N ASP A 126 5.94 12.31 7.32
CA ASP A 126 4.52 12.11 6.96
C ASP A 126 4.09 10.66 7.20
N MET A 127 4.64 9.69 6.49
CA MET A 127 4.40 8.24 6.57
C MET A 127 2.96 7.79 6.25
N ARG A 128 2.11 8.64 5.70
CA ARG A 128 0.76 8.26 5.28
C ARG A 128 0.76 7.61 3.90
N PHE A 129 0.03 6.53 3.72
CA PHE A 129 -0.24 5.97 2.39
C PHE A 129 -1.11 6.93 1.57
N ASN A 130 -2.17 7.47 2.17
CA ASN A 130 -2.97 8.53 1.58
C ASN A 130 -2.62 9.87 2.24
N GLN A 131 -1.83 10.71 1.55
CA GLN A 131 -1.44 12.03 2.06
C GLN A 131 -2.61 13.04 2.13
N GLY A 132 -3.74 12.74 1.51
CA GLY A 132 -4.96 13.58 1.56
C GLY A 132 -5.78 13.38 2.83
N SER A 133 -5.46 12.40 3.68
CA SER A 133 -6.26 12.09 4.87
C SER A 133 -5.43 11.49 6.00
N GLY A 134 -5.95 11.61 7.22
CA GLY A 134 -5.32 11.05 8.41
C GLY A 134 -4.20 11.94 8.98
N MET A 135 -3.71 11.54 10.14
CA MET A 135 -2.65 12.21 10.89
C MET A 135 -1.28 11.77 10.36
N THR A 136 -0.35 12.67 10.22
CA THR A 136 1.06 12.38 9.90
C THR A 136 1.76 11.75 11.11
N ALA A 137 2.86 11.02 10.86
CA ALA A 137 3.68 10.51 11.95
C ALA A 137 4.28 11.64 12.80
N ALA A 138 4.60 12.80 12.22
CA ALA A 138 5.05 13.98 12.95
C ALA A 138 3.97 14.50 13.91
N GLU A 139 2.73 14.65 13.43
CA GLU A 139 1.60 15.09 14.27
C GLU A 139 1.30 14.09 15.39
N PHE A 140 1.38 12.79 15.09
CA PHE A 140 1.23 11.74 16.10
C PHE A 140 2.28 11.91 17.22
N LEU A 141 3.57 12.01 16.85
CA LEU A 141 4.65 12.15 17.82
C LEU A 141 4.59 13.45 18.63
N GLN A 142 4.01 14.52 18.07
CA GLN A 142 3.82 15.79 18.79
C GLN A 142 2.66 15.76 19.77
N ASN A 143 1.59 15.03 19.46
CA ASN A 143 0.34 15.07 20.22
C ASN A 143 0.15 13.86 21.16
N ALA A 144 0.78 12.72 20.87
CA ALA A 144 0.64 11.51 21.67
C ALA A 144 1.48 11.56 22.96
N GLY A 145 0.94 10.99 24.03
CA GLY A 145 1.67 10.78 25.27
C GLY A 145 2.78 9.75 25.13
N LYS A 146 3.76 9.81 26.04
CA LYS A 146 4.91 8.90 26.04
C LYS A 146 4.50 7.42 26.05
N GLU A 147 3.49 7.08 26.83
CA GLU A 147 2.97 5.73 26.98
C GLU A 147 2.38 5.23 25.66
N GLN A 148 1.62 6.07 24.96
CA GLN A 148 1.01 5.76 23.68
C GLN A 148 2.06 5.57 22.59
N ILE A 149 3.09 6.42 22.54
CA ILE A 149 4.21 6.27 21.60
C ILE A 149 4.94 4.95 21.88
N SER A 150 5.22 4.66 23.16
CA SER A 150 5.88 3.44 23.60
C SER A 150 5.10 2.20 23.19
N GLU A 151 3.78 2.20 23.37
CA GLU A 151 2.89 1.12 22.99
C GLU A 151 2.91 0.87 21.46
N VAL A 152 2.82 1.93 20.67
CA VAL A 152 2.86 1.81 19.20
C VAL A 152 4.19 1.22 18.73
N ILE A 153 5.33 1.66 19.30
CA ILE A 153 6.65 1.15 18.95
C ILE A 153 6.83 -0.30 19.41
N GLU A 154 6.28 -0.66 20.57
CA GLU A 154 6.32 -2.05 21.08
C GLU A 154 5.46 -3.00 20.24
N VAL A 155 4.17 -2.65 20.06
CA VAL A 155 3.18 -3.55 19.46
C VAL A 155 3.37 -3.70 17.95
N TYR A 156 3.67 -2.59 17.25
CA TYR A 156 3.75 -2.58 15.79
C TYR A 156 5.18 -2.54 15.26
N GLY A 157 6.13 -2.04 16.06
CA GLY A 157 7.54 -1.98 15.71
C GLY A 157 8.36 -3.15 16.25
N GLU A 158 7.80 -3.95 17.16
CA GLU A 158 8.49 -5.06 17.84
C GLU A 158 9.82 -4.64 18.50
N GLU A 159 9.94 -3.33 18.85
CA GLU A 159 11.17 -2.74 19.36
C GLU A 159 11.29 -2.93 20.87
N ARG A 160 12.32 -3.63 21.30
CA ARG A 160 12.57 -3.93 22.72
C ARG A 160 12.89 -2.71 23.58
N TYR A 161 13.45 -1.66 22.96
CA TYR A 161 13.87 -0.43 23.65
C TYR A 161 12.82 0.70 23.55
N HIS A 162 11.57 0.38 23.25
CA HIS A 162 10.45 1.32 23.08
C HIS A 162 10.31 2.35 24.21
N ARG A 163 10.65 1.99 25.46
CA ARG A 163 10.56 2.89 26.62
C ARG A 163 11.60 4.01 26.63
N VAL A 164 12.69 3.88 25.85
CA VAL A 164 13.79 4.84 25.74
C VAL A 164 13.56 5.83 24.61
N ALA A 165 12.64 5.53 23.68
CA ALA A 165 12.30 6.43 22.59
C ALA A 165 11.74 7.75 23.17
N ARG A 166 12.54 8.82 23.09
CA ARG A 166 12.13 10.17 23.48
C ARG A 166 11.75 10.95 22.24
N PRO A 167 10.53 11.54 22.18
CA PRO A 167 10.29 12.61 21.24
C PRO A 167 11.27 13.74 21.56
N GLN A 168 12.13 14.11 20.63
CA GLN A 168 12.88 15.35 20.77
C GLN A 168 11.87 16.49 20.61
N SER A 169 11.50 17.12 21.72
CA SER A 169 10.74 18.36 21.72
C SER A 169 11.46 19.37 20.82
N GLY A 170 10.74 19.90 19.83
CA GLY A 170 11.21 20.72 18.74
C GLY A 170 12.27 21.74 19.13
N GLY A 171 13.47 21.52 18.63
CA GLY A 171 14.58 22.43 18.64
C GLY A 171 15.47 22.05 17.46
N GLY A 172 15.67 23.02 16.57
CA GLY A 172 16.35 22.87 15.28
C GLY A 172 17.61 22.02 15.32
N GLY A 173 17.67 21.13 14.36
CA GLY A 173 18.77 20.18 14.21
C GLY A 173 20.14 20.84 14.20
N ARG A 174 20.97 20.44 15.16
CA ARG A 174 22.41 20.49 14.98
C ARG A 174 22.89 19.04 14.88
N ARG A 175 23.35 18.70 13.69
CA ARG A 175 24.10 17.48 13.43
C ARG A 175 25.32 17.47 14.34
N GLY A 176 25.43 16.50 15.24
CA GLY A 176 26.70 16.11 15.79
C GLY A 176 27.44 15.31 14.69
N GLN A 177 28.50 15.85 14.13
CA GLN A 177 29.52 15.09 13.41
C GLN A 177 30.38 14.31 14.42
N PRO A 178 31.02 13.21 13.96
CA PRO A 178 31.72 12.21 14.78
C PRO A 178 32.88 12.77 15.57
#